data_008b40214165689fbcf178acdc31ba30
#
_entry.id   008b40214165689fbcf178acdc31ba30
#
_cell.length_a   1.000
_cell.length_b   1.000
_cell.length_c   1.000
_cell.angle_alpha   90.00
_cell.angle_beta   90.00
_cell.angle_gamma   90.00
#
_symmetry.space_group_name_H-M   'P 1'
#
loop_
_entity.id
_entity.type
_entity.pdbx_description
1 polymer ?
#
loop_
_entity_poly.entity_id
_entity_poly.type
_entity_poly.pdbx_seq_one_letter_code
_entity_poly.pdbx_strand_id
1 'polypeptide(L)'
;MKIGIIIETKEFEKAWNAFRFAVTAKKQGHEVKVFLMGEAVECEGLTHEKYNVDEQLKAFVNVGGEILACGTCLKSRQLNESDACPISTMIDCVNLVVWADKNVTF
;
A
#
# COMPACT_ATOMS: atom_id res chain seq x y z
N MET A 1 7.96 -13.13 9.57
CA MET A 1 6.86 -13.79 8.86
C MET A 1 6.45 -12.98 7.64
N LYS A 2 5.56 -13.50 6.83
CA LYS A 2 5.03 -12.80 5.64
C LYS A 2 3.73 -12.12 5.99
N ILE A 3 3.66 -10.80 5.81
CA ILE A 3 2.48 -9.99 6.14
C ILE A 3 1.95 -9.36 4.86
N GLY A 4 0.69 -9.65 4.55
CA GLY A 4 -0.03 -9.03 3.44
C GLY A 4 -0.93 -7.91 3.97
N ILE A 5 -0.90 -6.76 3.31
CA ILE A 5 -1.70 -5.61 3.71
C ILE A 5 -2.53 -5.14 2.52
N ILE A 6 -3.83 -5.02 2.73
CA ILE A 6 -4.74 -4.42 1.74
C ILE A 6 -5.19 -3.08 2.29
N ILE A 7 -5.05 -2.02 1.49
CA ILE A 7 -5.48 -0.67 1.88
C ILE A 7 -6.54 -0.20 0.89
N GLU A 8 -7.71 0.21 1.41
CA GLU A 8 -8.82 0.69 0.61
C GLU A 8 -9.17 2.15 0.87
N THR A 9 -8.50 2.79 1.83
CA THR A 9 -8.80 4.15 2.26
C THR A 9 -7.72 5.14 1.86
N LYS A 10 -8.11 6.38 1.57
CA LYS A 10 -7.20 7.53 1.47
C LYS A 10 -7.46 8.55 2.58
N GLU A 11 -8.30 8.20 3.56
CA GLU A 11 -8.50 9.07 4.71
C GLU A 11 -7.15 9.26 5.41
N PHE A 12 -6.79 10.52 5.69
CA PHE A 12 -5.42 10.88 6.07
C PHE A 12 -4.88 10.07 7.24
N GLU A 13 -5.58 10.04 8.35
CA GLU A 13 -5.07 9.35 9.54
C GLU A 13 -5.03 7.83 9.35
N LYS A 14 -6.07 7.27 8.75
CA LYS A 14 -6.14 5.81 8.55
C LYS A 14 -5.08 5.32 7.57
N ALA A 15 -4.92 6.02 6.44
CA ALA A 15 -3.91 5.65 5.45
C ALA A 15 -2.50 5.86 6.00
N TRP A 16 -2.27 6.94 6.73
CA TRP A 16 -0.99 7.21 7.38
C TRP A 16 -0.64 6.08 8.36
N ASN A 17 -1.60 5.64 9.18
CA ASN A 17 -1.37 4.53 10.10
C ASN A 17 -1.12 3.20 9.37
N ALA A 18 -1.82 2.97 8.26
CA ALA A 18 -1.61 1.76 7.45
C ALA A 18 -0.16 1.65 6.97
N PHE A 19 0.38 2.74 6.40
CA PHE A 19 1.77 2.74 5.94
C PHE A 19 2.77 2.75 7.09
N ARG A 20 2.45 3.40 8.22
CA ARG A 20 3.28 3.30 9.43
C ARG A 20 3.37 1.86 9.92
N PHE A 21 2.24 1.16 9.93
CA PHE A 21 2.20 -0.26 10.29
C PHE A 21 3.12 -1.06 9.34
N ALA A 22 3.02 -0.81 8.04
CA ALA A 22 3.84 -1.49 7.04
C ALA A 22 5.33 -1.24 7.25
N VAL A 23 5.72 0.02 7.48
CA VAL A 23 7.12 0.40 7.75
C VAL A 23 7.63 -0.29 9.01
N THR A 24 6.84 -0.27 10.06
CA THR A 24 7.22 -0.87 11.36
C THR A 24 7.43 -2.37 11.20
N ALA A 25 6.49 -3.06 10.54
CA ALA A 25 6.60 -4.50 10.31
C ALA A 25 7.86 -4.84 9.49
N LYS A 26 8.15 -4.04 8.46
CA LYS A 26 9.34 -4.24 7.64
C LYS A 26 10.62 -4.05 8.46
N LYS A 27 10.67 -3.02 9.31
CA LYS A 27 11.81 -2.77 10.18
C LYS A 27 12.01 -3.86 11.23
N GLN A 28 10.96 -4.56 11.60
CA GLN A 28 11.06 -5.71 12.52
C GLN A 28 11.52 -6.99 11.83
N GLY A 29 11.83 -6.94 10.53
CA GLY A 29 12.37 -8.07 9.81
C GLY A 29 11.34 -8.93 9.09
N HIS A 30 10.09 -8.51 9.04
CA HIS A 30 9.06 -9.24 8.30
C HIS A 30 9.11 -8.91 6.81
N GLU A 31 8.67 -9.87 5.96
CA GLU A 31 8.41 -9.60 4.56
C GLU A 31 7.01 -9.01 4.46
N VAL A 32 6.88 -7.85 3.81
CA VAL A 32 5.62 -7.11 3.77
C VAL A 32 5.31 -6.72 2.33
N LYS A 33 4.10 -7.03 1.89
CA LYS A 33 3.56 -6.58 0.59
C LYS A 33 2.26 -5.85 0.83
N VAL A 34 2.07 -4.74 0.11
CA VAL A 34 0.88 -3.90 0.20
C VAL A 34 0.16 -3.89 -1.15
N PHE A 35 -1.16 -4.05 -1.13
CA PHE A 35 -2.02 -3.89 -2.30
C PHE A 35 -2.98 -2.73 -2.06
N LEU A 36 -2.97 -1.77 -2.98
CA LEU A 36 -3.87 -0.61 -2.93
C LEU A 36 -5.06 -0.85 -3.85
N MET A 37 -6.27 -0.70 -3.33
CA MET A 37 -7.48 -0.75 -4.15
C MET A 37 -8.44 0.36 -3.76
N GLY A 38 -9.46 0.60 -4.60
CA GLY A 38 -10.40 1.68 -4.35
C GLY A 38 -9.67 3.01 -4.29
N GLU A 39 -10.13 3.86 -3.41
CA GLU A 39 -9.54 5.21 -3.26
C GLU A 39 -8.07 5.19 -2.79
N ALA A 40 -7.59 4.07 -2.24
CA ALA A 40 -6.21 3.99 -1.77
C ALA A 40 -5.19 4.11 -2.91
N VAL A 41 -5.58 3.87 -4.17
CA VAL A 41 -4.68 4.08 -5.31
C VAL A 41 -4.29 5.55 -5.49
N GLU A 42 -4.97 6.47 -4.77
CA GLU A 42 -4.65 7.89 -4.76
C GLU A 42 -3.69 8.29 -3.62
N CYS A 43 -3.19 7.33 -2.84
CA CYS A 43 -2.35 7.65 -1.67
C CYS A 43 -0.99 8.23 -2.04
N GLU A 44 -0.42 7.87 -3.21
CA GLU A 44 0.84 8.45 -3.64
C GLU A 44 0.64 9.93 -3.96
N GLY A 45 1.50 10.78 -3.38
CA GLY A 45 1.38 12.23 -3.51
C GLY A 45 0.37 12.86 -2.55
N LEU A 46 -0.28 12.07 -1.71
CA LEU A 46 -1.28 12.58 -0.76
C LEU A 46 -0.57 13.14 0.48
N THR A 47 -0.52 14.47 0.57
CA THR A 47 0.19 15.16 1.64
C THR A 47 -0.78 15.76 2.64
N HIS A 48 -0.33 15.88 3.88
CA HIS A 48 -1.10 16.47 4.97
C HIS A 48 -0.11 17.02 6.00
N GLU A 49 -0.50 18.08 6.65
CA GLU A 49 0.36 18.74 7.65
C GLU A 49 0.78 17.80 8.77
N LYS A 50 -0.17 16.99 9.27
CA LYS A 50 0.06 16.06 10.39
C LYS A 50 0.18 14.61 9.93
N TYR A 51 -0.71 14.17 9.04
CA TYR A 51 -0.78 12.79 8.57
C TYR A 51 -0.34 12.71 7.11
N ASN A 52 0.94 12.93 6.85
CA ASN A 52 1.48 12.94 5.50
C ASN A 52 1.60 11.52 4.97
N VAL A 53 0.57 11.08 4.24
CA VAL A 53 0.46 9.71 3.71
C VAL A 53 1.59 9.42 2.73
N ASP A 54 1.89 10.35 1.80
CA ASP A 54 2.95 10.16 0.81
C ASP A 54 4.30 9.90 1.46
N GLU A 55 4.62 10.61 2.53
CA GLU A 55 5.88 10.44 3.27
C GLU A 55 6.00 9.01 3.82
N GLN A 56 4.94 8.47 4.41
CA GLN A 56 4.95 7.12 4.95
C GLN A 56 4.97 6.06 3.85
N LEU A 57 4.27 6.30 2.75
CA LEU A 57 4.30 5.42 1.58
C LEU A 57 5.74 5.32 1.04
N LYS A 58 6.39 6.46 0.85
CA LYS A 58 7.78 6.52 0.38
C LYS A 58 8.75 5.87 1.38
N ALA A 59 8.51 6.06 2.68
CA ALA A 59 9.32 5.41 3.72
C ALA A 59 9.23 3.89 3.62
N PHE A 60 8.04 3.36 3.34
CA PHE A 60 7.86 1.92 3.15
C PHE A 60 8.66 1.40 1.95
N VAL A 61 8.58 2.09 0.82
CA VAL A 61 9.36 1.73 -0.38
C VAL A 61 10.86 1.80 -0.09
N ASN A 62 11.30 2.84 0.63
CA ASN A 62 12.72 3.06 0.94
C ASN A 62 13.32 1.95 1.83
N VAL A 63 12.50 1.30 2.68
CA VAL A 63 12.97 0.18 3.49
C VAL A 63 12.80 -1.17 2.77
N GLY A 64 12.52 -1.15 1.48
CA GLY A 64 12.41 -2.35 0.65
C GLY A 64 11.02 -2.95 0.57
N GLY A 65 10.00 -2.21 0.94
CA GLY A 65 8.62 -2.67 0.84
C GLY A 65 8.12 -2.67 -0.60
N GLU A 66 7.20 -3.59 -0.90
CA GLU A 66 6.59 -3.72 -2.22
C GLU A 66 5.14 -3.25 -2.15
N ILE A 67 4.75 -2.37 -3.07
CA ILE A 67 3.38 -1.87 -3.21
C ILE A 67 2.89 -2.21 -4.62
N LEU A 68 1.67 -2.74 -4.70
CA LEU A 68 0.98 -2.99 -5.96
C LEU A 68 -0.32 -2.19 -5.97
N ALA A 69 -0.68 -1.61 -7.10
CA ALA A 69 -1.89 -0.78 -7.24
C ALA A 69 -2.88 -1.42 -8.20
N CYS A 70 -4.13 -1.50 -7.80
CA CYS A 70 -5.21 -2.07 -8.61
C CYS A 70 -5.37 -1.30 -9.93
N GLY A 71 -5.16 -1.98 -11.06
CA GLY A 71 -5.25 -1.38 -12.39
C GLY A 71 -6.63 -0.85 -12.72
N THR A 72 -7.69 -1.58 -12.35
CA THR A 72 -9.07 -1.14 -12.55
C THR A 72 -9.35 0.16 -11.80
N CYS A 73 -8.88 0.25 -10.54
CA CYS A 73 -9.10 1.43 -9.71
C CYS A 73 -8.30 2.64 -10.22
N LEU A 74 -7.09 2.42 -10.72
CA LEU A 74 -6.30 3.47 -11.36
C LEU A 74 -7.01 3.99 -12.62
N LYS A 75 -7.46 3.09 -13.48
CA LYS A 75 -8.12 3.47 -14.75
C LYS A 75 -9.41 4.24 -14.52
N SER A 76 -10.21 3.84 -13.53
CA SER A 76 -11.48 4.52 -13.22
C SER A 76 -11.25 5.96 -12.75
N ARG A 77 -10.03 6.28 -12.30
CA ARG A 77 -9.62 7.61 -11.84
C ARG A 77 -8.70 8.34 -12.82
N GLN A 78 -8.46 7.74 -13.99
CA GLN A 78 -7.52 8.28 -15.00
C GLN A 78 -6.12 8.51 -14.42
N LEU A 79 -5.69 7.60 -13.54
CA LEU A 79 -4.36 7.63 -12.95
C LEU A 79 -3.44 6.63 -13.62
N ASN A 80 -2.15 6.93 -13.61
CA ASN A 80 -1.10 6.05 -14.14
C ASN A 80 -0.35 5.37 -13.01
N GLU A 81 0.28 4.23 -13.32
CA GLU A 81 1.20 3.61 -12.39
C GLU A 81 2.46 4.46 -12.20
N SER A 82 3.18 4.18 -11.13
CA SER A 82 4.49 4.78 -10.86
C SER A 82 5.48 3.69 -10.45
N ASP A 83 6.76 4.05 -10.33
CA ASP A 83 7.77 3.11 -9.84
C ASP A 83 7.49 2.64 -8.42
N ALA A 84 6.94 3.52 -7.58
CA ALA A 84 6.59 3.19 -6.19
C ALA A 84 5.35 2.29 -6.12
N CYS A 85 4.39 2.48 -7.03
CA CYS A 85 3.10 1.78 -7.04
C CYS A 85 2.81 1.23 -8.44
N PRO A 86 3.51 0.15 -8.86
CA PRO A 86 3.26 -0.45 -10.18
C PRO A 86 1.85 -1.00 -10.29
N ILE A 87 1.33 -0.96 -11.52
CA ILE A 87 -0.01 -1.45 -11.84
C ILE A 87 -0.08 -2.97 -11.65
N SER A 88 -1.20 -3.45 -11.14
CA SER A 88 -1.39 -4.85 -10.84
C SER A 88 -2.84 -5.27 -11.07
N THR A 89 -3.16 -6.51 -10.79
CA THR A 89 -4.48 -7.11 -11.03
C THR A 89 -5.04 -7.72 -9.76
N MET A 90 -6.34 -8.06 -9.79
CA MET A 90 -6.97 -8.76 -8.67
C MET A 90 -6.34 -10.15 -8.46
N ILE A 91 -5.81 -10.78 -9.52
CA ILE A 91 -5.08 -12.04 -9.40
C ILE A 91 -3.88 -11.86 -8.47
N ASP A 92 -3.13 -10.78 -8.63
CA ASP A 92 -1.99 -10.48 -7.77
C ASP A 92 -2.41 -10.18 -6.33
N CYS A 93 -3.58 -9.57 -6.15
CA CYS A 93 -4.14 -9.34 -4.81
C CYS A 93 -4.43 -10.68 -4.10
N VAL A 94 -5.11 -11.60 -4.80
CA VAL A 94 -5.37 -12.94 -4.27
C VAL A 94 -4.05 -13.67 -3.97
N ASN A 95 -3.08 -13.58 -4.87
CA ASN A 95 -1.78 -14.20 -4.68
C ASN A 95 -1.05 -13.62 -3.46
N LEU A 96 -1.19 -12.34 -3.20
CA LEU A 96 -0.63 -11.69 -2.01
C LEU A 96 -1.25 -12.29 -0.74
N VAL A 97 -2.57 -12.43 -0.73
CA VAL A 97 -3.29 -13.00 0.43
C VAL A 97 -2.86 -14.45 0.68
N VAL A 98 -2.71 -15.24 -0.37
CA VAL A 98 -2.26 -16.65 -0.28
C VAL A 98 -0.80 -16.74 0.18
N TRP A 99 0.05 -15.82 -0.29
CA TRP A 99 1.47 -15.76 0.06
C TRP A 99 1.67 -15.45 1.55
N ALA A 100 0.83 -14.62 2.14
CA ALA A 100 1.02 -14.09 3.49
C ALA A 100 0.67 -15.11 4.58
N ASP A 101 1.45 -15.11 5.65
CA ASP A 101 1.12 -15.83 6.88
C ASP A 101 -0.02 -15.13 7.63
N LYS A 102 -0.02 -13.79 7.60
CA LYS A 102 -1.04 -12.94 8.21
C LYS A 102 -1.45 -11.85 7.23
N ASN A 103 -2.73 -11.53 7.21
CA ASN A 103 -3.29 -10.46 6.37
C ASN A 103 -3.99 -9.42 7.22
N VAL A 104 -3.78 -8.15 6.89
CA VAL A 104 -4.40 -7.01 7.56
C VAL A 104 -5.02 -6.10 6.50
N THR A 105 -6.23 -5.62 6.74
CA THR A 105 -6.92 -4.69 5.84
C THR A 105 -7.18 -3.36 6.57
N PHE A 106 -6.87 -2.28 5.85
CA PHE A 106 -7.16 -0.94 6.32
C PHE A 106 -8.12 -0.22 5.39
#